data_800c678833cb27a2a219787197aa6f53
#
_entry.id   800c678833cb27a2a219787197aa6f53
#
_cell.length_a   1.000
_cell.length_b   1.000
_cell.length_c   1.000
_cell.angle_alpha   90.00
_cell.angle_beta   90.00
_cell.angle_gamma   90.00
#
_symmetry.space_group_name_H-M   'P 1'
#
loop_
_entity.id
_entity.type
_entity.pdbx_description
1 polymer ?
#
loop_
_entity_poly.entity_id
_entity_poly.type
_entity_poly.pdbx_seq_one_letter_code
_entity_poly.pdbx_strand_id
1 'polypeptide(L)'
;ILPAGSYACAFYPVRDAQNGDIALTGWAVPEGERYEQVRQWVAVYDSRTDRYTRLPTVMEENLEPMEVLDDPENALFGGFYALVPAKLAAAADSCELCILDRSNLRRNLVHTGVMLSEVLA
;
A
#
# COMPACT_ATOMS: atom_id res chain seq x y z
N ILE A 1 -3.62 -15.22 2.33
CA ILE A 1 -3.92 -13.92 2.95
C ILE A 1 -3.31 -13.89 4.35
N LEU A 2 -2.45 -12.94 4.58
CA LEU A 2 -1.85 -12.72 5.90
C LEU A 2 -2.70 -11.75 6.72
N PRO A 3 -2.67 -11.87 8.08
CA PRO A 3 -3.32 -10.88 8.92
C PRO A 3 -2.76 -9.47 8.70
N ALA A 4 -3.61 -8.46 8.82
CA ALA A 4 -3.21 -7.06 8.64
C ALA A 4 -2.06 -6.63 9.57
N GLY A 5 -2.03 -7.14 10.80
CA GLY A 5 -0.97 -6.83 11.77
C GLY A 5 0.41 -7.35 11.44
N SER A 6 0.57 -8.09 10.35
CA SER A 6 1.89 -8.59 9.92
C SER A 6 2.71 -7.59 9.13
N TYR A 7 2.16 -6.40 8.81
CA TYR A 7 2.84 -5.35 8.06
C TYR A 7 2.90 -4.05 8.84
N ALA A 8 4.06 -3.40 8.82
CA ALA A 8 4.17 -1.99 9.10
C ALA A 8 4.04 -1.21 7.78
N CYS A 9 3.25 -0.16 7.75
CA CYS A 9 3.02 0.60 6.53
C CYS A 9 2.65 2.05 6.82
N ALA A 10 2.86 2.90 5.83
CA ALA A 10 2.40 4.28 5.83
C ALA A 10 2.01 4.69 4.42
N PHE A 11 0.99 5.54 4.30
CA PHE A 11 0.50 6.05 3.03
C PHE A 11 0.38 7.56 3.10
N TYR A 12 0.81 8.25 2.05
CA TYR A 12 0.76 9.70 1.95
C TYR A 12 0.17 10.12 0.60
N PRO A 13 -0.80 11.04 0.56
CA PRO A 13 -1.32 11.52 -0.70
C PRO A 13 -0.33 12.47 -1.38
N VAL A 14 -0.16 12.31 -2.67
CA VAL A 14 0.53 13.28 -3.52
C VAL A 14 -0.55 13.96 -4.37
N ARG A 15 -0.74 15.25 -4.17
CA ARG A 15 -1.89 15.97 -4.73
C ARG A 15 -1.66 16.53 -6.14
N ASP A 16 -0.91 15.85 -6.97
CA ASP A 16 -0.81 16.18 -8.39
C ASP A 16 -1.89 15.42 -9.17
N ALA A 17 -3.14 15.68 -8.83
CA ALA A 17 -4.26 15.01 -9.47
C ALA A 17 -4.47 15.59 -10.87
N GLN A 18 -4.17 14.80 -11.88
CA GLN A 18 -4.68 15.03 -13.23
C GLN A 18 -5.97 14.22 -13.39
N ASN A 19 -7.02 14.84 -13.93
CA ASN A 19 -8.29 14.17 -14.19
C ASN A 19 -8.99 13.60 -12.95
N GLY A 20 -8.70 14.11 -11.76
CA GLY A 20 -9.28 13.62 -10.51
C GLY A 20 -8.60 12.38 -9.94
N ASP A 21 -7.60 11.84 -10.61
CA ASP A 21 -6.79 10.75 -10.08
C ASP A 21 -5.85 11.29 -8.99
N ILE A 22 -5.58 10.47 -7.99
CA ILE A 22 -4.73 10.83 -6.87
C ILE A 22 -3.56 9.86 -6.81
N ALA A 23 -2.35 10.39 -6.63
CA ALA A 23 -1.19 9.57 -6.39
C ALA A 23 -1.01 9.36 -4.88
N LEU A 24 -0.61 8.14 -4.51
CA LEU A 24 -0.17 7.80 -3.18
C LEU A 24 1.30 7.41 -3.21
N THR A 25 2.06 7.89 -2.25
CA THR A 25 3.39 7.35 -1.96
C THR A 25 3.37 6.72 -0.58
N GLY A 26 4.28 5.82 -0.32
CA GLY A 26 4.36 5.20 0.99
C GLY A 26 5.30 4.01 1.01
N TRP A 27 5.11 3.18 2.01
CA TRP A 27 5.91 1.97 2.17
C TRP A 27 5.13 0.92 2.94
N ALA A 28 5.52 -0.35 2.72
CA ALA A 28 5.00 -1.49 3.47
C ALA A 28 6.10 -2.52 3.65
N VAL A 29 6.30 -2.96 4.89
CA VAL A 29 7.34 -3.92 5.25
C VAL A 29 6.74 -4.94 6.21
N PRO A 30 6.95 -6.26 5.99
CA PRO A 30 6.49 -7.28 6.93
C PRO A 30 7.13 -7.09 8.30
N GLU A 31 6.32 -7.09 9.35
CA GLU A 31 6.82 -7.01 10.72
C GLU A 31 7.42 -8.34 11.19
N GLY A 32 8.54 -8.26 11.89
CA GLY A 32 9.16 -9.42 12.53
C GLY A 32 9.83 -10.41 11.58
N GLU A 33 9.77 -10.18 10.29
CA GLU A 33 10.41 -11.01 9.29
C GLU A 33 11.43 -10.18 8.51
N ARG A 34 12.46 -10.85 8.01
CA ARG A 34 13.40 -10.22 7.12
C ARG A 34 12.71 -9.90 5.80
N TYR A 35 12.66 -8.62 5.44
CA TYR A 35 12.10 -8.20 4.17
C TYR A 35 12.98 -8.71 3.04
N GLU A 36 12.43 -9.61 2.24
CA GLU A 36 13.03 -9.98 0.97
C GLU A 36 12.39 -9.15 -0.14
N GLN A 37 13.15 -8.82 -1.17
CA GLN A 37 12.62 -8.08 -2.31
C GLN A 37 11.49 -8.86 -2.97
N VAL A 38 10.27 -8.47 -2.66
CA VAL A 38 9.07 -9.01 -3.30
C VAL A 38 8.40 -7.91 -4.10
N ARG A 39 7.77 -8.27 -5.18
CA ARG A 39 6.94 -7.33 -5.92
C ARG A 39 5.68 -7.03 -5.11
N GLN A 40 5.44 -5.75 -4.85
CA GLN A 40 4.25 -5.30 -4.12
C GLN A 40 3.39 -4.41 -5.00
N TRP A 41 2.10 -4.45 -4.74
CA TRP A 41 1.12 -3.50 -5.29
C TRP A 41 0.26 -2.99 -4.16
N VAL A 42 -0.17 -1.75 -4.29
CA VAL A 42 -1.28 -1.24 -3.50
C VAL A 42 -2.57 -1.73 -4.17
N ALA A 43 -3.47 -2.24 -3.37
CA ALA A 43 -4.80 -2.62 -3.81
C ALA A 43 -5.84 -1.92 -2.93
N VAL A 44 -7.06 -1.83 -3.44
CA VAL A 44 -8.18 -1.25 -2.73
C VAL A 44 -9.29 -2.28 -2.63
N TYR A 45 -9.81 -2.48 -1.43
CA TYR A 45 -11.03 -3.24 -1.20
C TYR A 45 -12.19 -2.29 -0.98
N ASP A 46 -13.18 -2.33 -1.87
CA ASP A 46 -14.42 -1.56 -1.73
C ASP A 46 -15.51 -2.44 -1.11
N SER A 47 -15.88 -2.14 0.13
CA SER A 47 -16.87 -2.92 0.87
C SER A 47 -18.27 -2.81 0.29
N ARG A 48 -18.59 -1.74 -0.45
CA ARG A 48 -19.92 -1.59 -1.08
C ARG A 48 -20.13 -2.58 -2.21
N THR A 49 -19.07 -2.93 -2.92
CA THR A 49 -19.14 -3.81 -4.10
C THR A 49 -18.52 -5.17 -3.84
N ASP A 50 -17.87 -5.33 -2.68
CA ASP A 50 -17.09 -6.53 -2.33
C ASP A 50 -16.04 -6.86 -3.39
N ARG A 51 -15.34 -5.84 -3.88
CA ARG A 51 -14.35 -5.97 -4.94
C ARG A 51 -12.99 -5.44 -4.52
N TYR A 52 -11.98 -6.14 -5.01
CA TYR A 52 -10.59 -5.72 -4.92
C TYR A 52 -10.15 -5.13 -6.24
N THR A 53 -9.44 -4.02 -6.20
CA THR A 53 -8.82 -3.40 -7.38
C THR A 53 -7.34 -3.22 -7.12
N ARG A 54 -6.52 -3.84 -7.95
CA ARG A 54 -5.08 -3.61 -7.92
C ARG A 54 -4.78 -2.28 -8.62
N LEU A 55 -4.10 -1.38 -7.90
CA LEU A 55 -3.72 -0.09 -8.44
C LEU A 55 -2.42 -0.20 -9.25
N PRO A 56 -2.25 0.63 -10.28
CA PRO A 56 -0.95 0.81 -10.88
C PRO A 56 0.07 1.23 -9.81
N THR A 57 1.11 0.45 -9.62
CA THR A 57 2.07 0.64 -8.52
C THR A 57 3.49 0.45 -9.04
N VAL A 58 4.35 1.41 -8.73
CA VAL A 58 5.79 1.35 -8.99
C VAL A 58 6.51 1.24 -7.66
N MET A 59 7.43 0.30 -7.55
CA MET A 59 8.30 0.18 -6.37
C MET A 59 9.38 1.25 -6.44
N GLU A 60 9.67 1.86 -5.29
CA GLU A 60 10.70 2.88 -5.16
C GLU A 60 11.42 2.74 -3.83
N GLU A 61 12.61 3.30 -3.73
CA GLU A 61 13.31 3.40 -2.46
C GLU A 61 12.60 4.41 -1.55
N ASN A 62 12.51 4.09 -0.27
CA ASN A 62 11.93 4.99 0.73
C ASN A 62 12.75 4.89 2.02
N LEU A 63 13.26 6.02 2.48
CA LEU A 63 14.12 6.08 3.67
C LEU A 63 13.34 6.03 4.98
N GLU A 64 12.05 6.39 4.97
CA GLU A 64 11.26 6.47 6.20
C GLU A 64 11.20 5.15 6.97
N PRO A 65 10.97 3.99 6.36
CA PRO A 65 10.94 2.75 7.12
C PRO A 65 12.26 2.41 7.79
N MET A 66 13.38 2.86 7.25
CA MET A 66 14.69 2.70 7.88
C MET A 66 14.82 3.48 9.18
N GLU A 67 14.13 4.62 9.29
CA GLU A 67 14.12 5.45 10.48
C GLU A 67 13.16 4.93 11.55
N VAL A 68 12.09 4.28 11.14
CA VAL A 68 11.02 3.80 12.02
C VAL A 68 11.27 2.38 12.51
N LEU A 69 11.89 1.56 11.70
CA LEU A 69 12.10 0.14 11.96
C LEU A 69 13.57 -0.14 12.30
N ASP A 70 13.79 -1.15 13.16
CA ASP A 70 15.15 -1.52 13.61
C ASP A 70 15.92 -2.40 12.61
N ASP A 71 15.40 -2.62 11.41
CA ASP A 71 16.07 -3.39 10.36
C ASP A 71 16.22 -2.55 9.09
N PRO A 72 17.21 -1.64 9.06
CA PRO A 72 17.32 -0.67 7.99
C PRO A 72 17.70 -1.25 6.63
N GLU A 73 18.46 -2.32 6.58
CA GLU A 73 18.98 -2.84 5.30
C GLU A 73 17.91 -3.36 4.36
N ASN A 74 16.83 -3.90 4.91
CA ASN A 74 15.75 -4.48 4.12
C ASN A 74 14.58 -3.51 3.92
N ALA A 75 14.44 -2.52 4.78
CA ALA A 75 13.30 -1.62 4.77
C ALA A 75 13.32 -0.62 3.61
N LEU A 76 14.50 -0.30 3.08
CA LEU A 76 14.67 0.68 1.99
C LEU A 76 13.83 0.36 0.75
N PHE A 77 13.64 -0.92 0.46
CA PHE A 77 12.97 -1.38 -0.76
C PHE A 77 11.48 -1.62 -0.59
N GLY A 78 10.92 -1.28 0.56
CA GLY A 78 9.49 -1.39 0.83
C GLY A 78 8.64 -0.25 0.28
N GLY A 79 9.26 0.76 -0.34
CA GLY A 79 8.59 1.94 -0.84
C GLY A 79 7.83 1.73 -2.14
N PHE A 80 6.80 2.56 -2.35
CA PHE A 80 5.97 2.50 -3.56
C PHE A 80 5.36 3.85 -3.90
N TYR A 81 4.93 3.94 -5.15
CA TYR A 81 4.10 5.00 -5.69
C TYR A 81 2.93 4.35 -6.44
N ALA A 82 1.71 4.74 -6.11
CA ALA A 82 0.52 4.13 -6.68
C ALA A 82 -0.48 5.19 -7.14
N LEU A 83 -1.26 4.88 -8.17
CA LEU A 83 -2.31 5.75 -8.68
C LEU A 83 -3.69 5.25 -8.24
N VAL A 84 -4.46 6.14 -7.62
CA VAL A 84 -5.86 5.91 -7.26
C VAL A 84 -6.73 6.58 -8.32
N PRO A 85 -7.48 5.80 -9.11
CA PRO A 85 -8.41 6.39 -10.09
C PRO A 85 -9.45 7.27 -9.40
N ALA A 86 -9.88 8.31 -10.10
CA ALA A 86 -10.89 9.26 -9.58
C ALA A 86 -12.15 8.55 -9.08
N LYS A 87 -12.57 7.50 -9.73
CA LYS A 87 -13.74 6.70 -9.34
C LYS A 87 -13.60 6.08 -7.96
N LEU A 88 -12.42 5.56 -7.63
CA LEU A 88 -12.14 5.01 -6.29
C LEU A 88 -11.95 6.12 -5.27
N ALA A 89 -11.30 7.20 -5.64
CA ALA A 89 -11.13 8.37 -4.76
C ALA A 89 -12.48 8.96 -4.34
N ALA A 90 -13.46 8.96 -5.23
CA ALA A 90 -14.82 9.39 -4.93
C ALA A 90 -15.55 8.47 -3.94
N ALA A 91 -15.13 7.20 -3.86
CA ALA A 91 -15.71 6.19 -2.96
C ALA A 91 -14.81 5.91 -1.74
N ALA A 92 -13.93 6.84 -1.38
CA ALA A 92 -12.88 6.62 -0.38
C ALA A 92 -13.39 6.14 0.98
N ASP A 93 -14.61 6.52 1.38
CA ASP A 93 -15.18 6.13 2.68
C ASP A 93 -15.45 4.63 2.82
N SER A 94 -15.62 3.92 1.71
CA SER A 94 -15.87 2.47 1.69
C SER A 94 -14.65 1.66 1.25
N CYS A 95 -13.54 2.32 0.98
CA CYS A 95 -12.34 1.71 0.43
C CYS A 95 -11.25 1.55 1.47
N GLU A 96 -10.83 0.32 1.69
CA GLU A 96 -9.69 -0.01 2.54
C GLU A 96 -8.44 -0.24 1.68
N LEU A 97 -7.30 0.30 2.12
CA LEU A 97 -6.03 0.04 1.47
C LEU A 97 -5.50 -1.34 1.85
N CYS A 98 -5.02 -2.04 0.86
CA CYS A 98 -4.44 -3.36 1.00
C CYS A 98 -3.06 -3.40 0.35
N ILE A 99 -2.24 -4.33 0.79
CA ILE A 99 -0.97 -4.65 0.14
C ILE A 99 -1.09 -6.04 -0.47
N LEU A 100 -0.87 -6.11 -1.77
CA LEU A 100 -0.75 -7.38 -2.48
C LEU A 100 0.73 -7.61 -2.73
N ASP A 101 1.29 -8.69 -2.20
CA ASP A 101 2.66 -9.04 -2.48
C ASP A 101 2.76 -10.37 -3.23
N ARG A 102 3.82 -10.49 -4.00
CA ARG A 102 4.11 -11.69 -4.78
C ARG A 102 5.58 -12.04 -4.63
N SER A 103 5.82 -13.15 -3.96
CA SER A 103 7.12 -13.82 -3.96
C SER A 103 7.09 -15.01 -4.94
N ASN A 104 8.23 -15.68 -5.11
CA ASN A 104 8.31 -16.85 -5.99
C ASN A 104 7.39 -18.01 -5.60
N LEU A 105 6.94 -18.04 -4.34
CA LEU A 105 6.20 -19.16 -3.78
C LEU A 105 4.78 -18.80 -3.31
N ARG A 106 4.44 -17.53 -3.15
CA ARG A 106 3.14 -17.12 -2.61
C ARG A 106 2.67 -15.78 -3.14
N ARG A 107 1.34 -15.66 -3.15
CA ARG A 107 0.67 -14.36 -3.25
C ARG A 107 -0.03 -14.10 -1.93
N ASN A 108 0.22 -12.96 -1.35
CA ASN A 108 -0.43 -12.54 -0.11
C ASN A 108 -1.20 -11.24 -0.35
N LEU A 109 -2.41 -11.21 0.18
CA LEU A 109 -3.21 -9.99 0.23
C LEU A 109 -3.43 -9.63 1.69
N VAL A 110 -2.96 -8.46 2.08
CA VAL A 110 -3.03 -8.00 3.46
C VAL A 110 -3.92 -6.78 3.55
N HIS A 111 -4.95 -6.83 4.38
CA HIS A 111 -5.74 -5.66 4.73
C HIS A 111 -4.97 -4.84 5.76
N THR A 112 -4.75 -3.57 5.47
CA THR A 112 -3.96 -2.71 6.35
C THR A 112 -4.75 -2.11 7.50
N GLY A 113 -6.08 -2.11 7.40
CA GLY A 113 -6.94 -1.39 8.35
C GLY A 113 -6.99 0.12 8.10
N VAL A 114 -6.27 0.61 7.11
CA VAL A 114 -6.24 2.04 6.77
C VAL A 114 -7.26 2.30 5.67
N MET A 115 -8.21 3.18 5.94
CA MET A 115 -9.21 3.58 4.95
C MET A 115 -8.63 4.64 4.02
N LEU A 116 -8.99 4.57 2.75
CA LEU A 116 -8.55 5.56 1.76
C LEU A 116 -8.96 6.98 2.16
N SER A 117 -10.16 7.14 2.75
CA SER A 117 -10.63 8.44 3.23
C SER A 117 -9.74 9.04 4.31
N GLU A 118 -9.11 8.22 5.16
CA GLU A 118 -8.18 8.70 6.19
C GLU A 118 -6.92 9.29 5.57
N VAL A 119 -6.44 8.68 4.49
CA VAL A 119 -5.25 9.15 3.80
C VAL A 119 -5.52 10.43 3.00
N LEU A 120 -6.70 10.54 2.41
CA LEU A 120 -7.08 11.67 1.56
C LEU A 120 -7.66 12.87 2.33
N ALA A 121 -7.86 12.71 3.61
CA ALA A 121 -8.44 13.77 4.45
C ALA A 121 -7.52 15.02 4.56
#